data_cc9813a221a3947a5760f06288914dbe
#
_entry.id   cc9813a221a3947a5760f06288914dbe
#
_cell.length_a   1.000
_cell.length_b   1.000
_cell.length_c   1.000
_cell.angle_alpha   90.00
_cell.angle_beta   90.00
_cell.angle_gamma   90.00
#
_symmetry.space_group_name_H-M   'P 1'
#
loop_
_entity.id
_entity.type
_entity.pdbx_description
1 polymer ?
#
loop_
_entity_poly.entity_id
_entity_poly.type
_entity_poly.pdbx_seq_one_letter_code
_entity_poly.pdbx_strand_id
1 'polypeptide(L)'
;MKGDRFVLDTNVLISAALSADSTPARVTLWVIAHARLIFAEATFEEFRSRLWRPKFDRYLTIERRNQILHDFSAIADWVELNDDALPVSSRDPDD
;
A
#
# COMPACT_ATOMS: atom_id res chain seq x y z
N MET A 1 -20.13 -3.51 5.97
CA MET A 1 -19.41 -4.55 6.38
C MET A 1 -18.14 -4.66 5.65
N LYS A 2 -17.07 -5.02 6.28
CA LYS A 2 -15.78 -5.05 5.66
C LYS A 2 -15.44 -6.42 5.11
N GLY A 3 -16.25 -6.88 4.19
CA GLY A 3 -16.05 -8.19 3.65
C GLY A 3 -15.20 -8.24 2.41
N ASP A 4 -15.14 -7.14 1.68
CA ASP A 4 -14.38 -7.13 0.45
C ASP A 4 -12.91 -6.91 0.72
N ARG A 5 -12.08 -7.47 -0.12
CA ARG A 5 -10.64 -7.39 0.05
C ARG A 5 -10.03 -6.78 -1.19
N PHE A 6 -9.15 -5.79 -1.00
CA PHE A 6 -8.53 -5.10 -2.10
C PHE A 6 -7.03 -5.09 -1.96
N VAL A 7 -6.36 -5.27 -3.10
CA VAL A 7 -4.93 -5.11 -3.15
C VAL A 7 -4.69 -3.84 -3.94
N LEU A 8 -4.09 -2.85 -3.31
CA LEU A 8 -3.83 -1.59 -3.99
C LEU A 8 -2.42 -1.61 -4.57
N ASP A 9 -2.31 -1.04 -5.77
CA ASP A 9 -1.03 -0.94 -6.40
C ASP A 9 -0.11 -0.06 -5.58
N THR A 10 1.16 -0.39 -5.53
CA THR A 10 2.14 0.38 -4.79
C THR A 10 2.13 1.84 -5.23
N ASN A 11 1.94 2.10 -6.51
CA ASN A 11 1.91 3.48 -6.98
C ASN A 11 0.74 4.27 -6.39
N VAL A 12 -0.40 3.61 -6.20
CA VAL A 12 -1.54 4.27 -5.57
C VAL A 12 -1.21 4.62 -4.12
N LEU A 13 -0.57 3.69 -3.43
CA LEU A 13 -0.22 3.91 -2.02
C LEU A 13 0.81 5.03 -1.88
N ILE A 14 1.79 5.08 -2.77
CA ILE A 14 2.79 6.13 -2.72
C ILE A 14 2.13 7.49 -3.01
N SER A 15 1.28 7.54 -4.01
CA SER A 15 0.59 8.79 -4.34
C SER A 15 -0.27 9.26 -3.18
N ALA A 16 -0.93 8.32 -2.51
CA ALA A 16 -1.75 8.66 -1.36
C ALA A 16 -0.90 9.22 -0.22
N ALA A 17 0.29 8.65 -0.04
CA ALA A 17 1.18 9.12 1.01
C ALA A 17 1.72 10.52 0.73
N LEU A 18 1.92 10.84 -0.55
CA LEU A 18 2.49 12.12 -0.90
C LEU A 18 1.46 13.24 -0.89
N SER A 19 0.20 12.95 -1.11
CA SER A 19 -0.81 13.99 -1.17
C SER A 19 -2.11 13.48 -0.57
N ALA A 20 -2.46 14.01 0.58
CA ALA A 20 -3.65 13.57 1.30
C ALA A 20 -4.94 13.94 0.59
N ASP A 21 -4.89 14.91 -0.31
CA ASP A 21 -6.09 15.34 -0.99
C ASP A 21 -6.27 14.71 -2.36
N SER A 22 -5.36 13.86 -2.76
CA SER A 22 -5.40 13.32 -4.10
C SER A 22 -6.46 12.24 -4.23
N THR A 23 -6.80 11.90 -5.45
CA THR A 23 -7.73 10.81 -5.71
C THR A 23 -7.20 9.48 -5.16
N PRO A 24 -5.91 9.15 -5.36
CA PRO A 24 -5.39 7.93 -4.74
C PRO A 24 -5.55 7.91 -3.23
N ALA A 25 -5.40 9.06 -2.57
CA ALA A 25 -5.57 9.11 -1.13
C ALA A 25 -7.01 8.84 -0.75
N ARG A 26 -7.95 9.35 -1.50
CA ARG A 26 -9.36 9.13 -1.23
C ARG A 26 -9.74 7.67 -1.44
N VAL A 27 -9.21 7.05 -2.50
CA VAL A 27 -9.48 5.65 -2.75
C VAL A 27 -8.93 4.80 -1.62
N THR A 28 -7.71 5.11 -1.20
CA THR A 28 -7.08 4.35 -0.12
C THR A 28 -7.87 4.47 1.17
N LEU A 29 -8.32 5.67 1.50
CA LEU A 29 -9.11 5.85 2.70
C LEU A 29 -10.45 5.13 2.62
N TRP A 30 -11.05 5.13 1.43
CA TRP A 30 -12.30 4.43 1.25
C TRP A 30 -12.12 2.92 1.49
N VAL A 31 -11.06 2.37 0.94
CA VAL A 31 -10.77 0.95 1.11
C VAL A 31 -10.57 0.63 2.59
N ILE A 32 -9.80 1.47 3.28
CA ILE A 32 -9.54 1.25 4.69
C ILE A 32 -10.83 1.29 5.49
N ALA A 33 -11.74 2.19 5.14
CA ALA A 33 -12.96 2.36 5.91
C ALA A 33 -14.02 1.32 5.59
N HIS A 34 -14.05 0.83 4.37
CA HIS A 34 -15.17 -0.01 3.93
C HIS A 34 -14.78 -1.42 3.49
N ALA A 35 -13.50 -1.73 3.47
CA ALA A 35 -13.05 -3.02 2.99
C ALA A 35 -11.79 -3.41 3.73
N ARG A 36 -11.10 -4.41 3.24
CA ARG A 36 -9.85 -4.84 3.84
C ARG A 36 -8.73 -4.58 2.87
N LEU A 37 -7.69 -3.94 3.35
CA LEU A 37 -6.51 -3.69 2.54
C LEU A 37 -5.58 -4.87 2.70
N ILE A 38 -5.23 -5.51 1.61
CA ILE A 38 -4.44 -6.72 1.63
C ILE A 38 -3.00 -6.43 1.34
N PHE A 39 -2.11 -6.96 2.15
CA PHE A 39 -0.68 -6.91 1.88
C PHE A 39 -0.10 -8.30 2.03
N ALA A 40 0.85 -8.63 1.18
CA ALA A 40 1.76 -9.72 1.45
C ALA A 40 3.07 -9.10 1.85
N GLU A 41 3.93 -9.89 2.45
CA GLU A 41 5.20 -9.36 2.91
C GLU A 41 6.00 -8.73 1.76
N ALA A 42 6.02 -9.38 0.61
CA ALA A 42 6.78 -8.87 -0.52
C ALA A 42 6.21 -7.55 -1.04
N THR A 43 4.90 -7.41 -1.06
CA THR A 43 4.31 -6.18 -1.57
C THR A 43 4.49 -5.03 -0.57
N PHE A 44 4.45 -5.34 0.71
CA PHE A 44 4.69 -4.32 1.72
C PHE A 44 6.14 -3.83 1.66
N GLU A 45 7.08 -4.75 1.44
CA GLU A 45 8.48 -4.38 1.30
C GLU A 45 8.70 -3.50 0.09
N GLU A 46 7.99 -3.76 -0.99
CA GLU A 46 8.10 -2.93 -2.16
C GLU A 46 7.60 -1.52 -1.85
N PHE A 47 6.47 -1.43 -1.15
CA PHE A 47 5.93 -0.14 -0.76
C PHE A 47 6.92 0.59 0.15
N ARG A 48 7.46 -0.11 1.14
CA ARG A 48 8.41 0.50 2.06
C ARG A 48 9.64 1.00 1.32
N SER A 49 10.18 0.17 0.46
CA SER A 49 11.39 0.52 -0.27
C SER A 49 11.16 1.76 -1.14
N ARG A 50 10.04 1.84 -1.81
CA ARG A 50 9.76 2.99 -2.65
C ARG A 50 9.49 4.24 -1.85
N LEU A 51 8.85 4.09 -0.69
CA LEU A 51 8.53 5.22 0.15
C LEU A 51 9.80 5.90 0.67
N TRP A 52 10.87 5.14 0.81
CA TRP A 52 12.13 5.68 1.31
C TRP A 52 13.06 6.23 0.24
N ARG A 53 12.62 6.27 -1.01
CA ARG A 53 13.47 6.79 -2.06
C ARG A 53 13.80 8.26 -1.82
N PRO A 54 15.05 8.66 -2.06
CA PRO A 54 15.48 10.04 -1.79
C PRO A 54 14.67 11.09 -2.53
N LYS A 55 14.07 10.73 -3.66
CA LYS A 55 13.31 11.74 -4.40
C LYS A 55 12.09 12.22 -3.63
N PHE A 56 11.69 11.51 -2.58
CA PHE A 56 10.55 11.94 -1.77
C PHE A 56 10.97 12.66 -0.50
N ASP A 57 12.26 12.89 -0.30
CA ASP A 57 12.73 13.52 0.94
C ASP A 57 12.14 14.89 1.16
N ARG A 58 11.86 15.60 0.11
CA ARG A 58 11.30 16.94 0.27
C ARG A 58 9.83 16.92 0.64
N TYR A 59 9.19 15.78 0.50
CA TYR A 59 7.76 15.69 0.79
C TYR A 59 7.46 14.88 2.04
N LEU A 60 8.37 14.01 2.44
CA LEU A 60 8.11 13.09 3.54
C LEU A 60 9.28 13.09 4.50
N THR A 61 8.99 13.34 5.76
CA THR A 61 10.02 13.24 6.80
C THR A 61 10.21 11.78 7.16
N ILE A 62 11.28 11.52 7.89
CA ILE A 62 11.52 10.17 8.40
C ILE A 62 10.39 9.75 9.32
N GLU A 63 9.96 10.65 10.19
CA GLU A 63 8.89 10.34 11.13
C GLU A 63 7.59 10.03 10.40
N ARG A 64 7.30 10.80 9.36
CA ARG A 64 6.06 10.59 8.63
C ARG A 64 6.08 9.25 7.91
N ARG A 65 7.23 8.89 7.33
CA ARG A 65 7.36 7.61 6.66
C ARG A 65 7.16 6.46 7.63
N ASN A 66 7.75 6.56 8.81
CA ASN A 66 7.61 5.52 9.81
C ASN A 66 6.17 5.41 10.28
N GLN A 67 5.48 6.53 10.42
CA GLN A 67 4.10 6.51 10.84
C GLN A 67 3.22 5.85 9.79
N ILE A 68 3.44 6.17 8.51
CA ILE A 68 2.68 5.59 7.43
C ILE A 68 2.86 4.07 7.41
N LEU A 69 4.11 3.62 7.53
CA LEU A 69 4.38 2.19 7.50
C LEU A 69 3.77 1.49 8.69
N HIS A 70 3.84 2.12 9.85
CA HIS A 70 3.26 1.55 11.05
C HIS A 70 1.73 1.43 10.89
N ASP A 71 1.10 2.47 10.40
CA ASP A 71 -0.35 2.47 10.27
C ASP A 71 -0.82 1.44 9.26
N PHE A 72 -0.16 1.35 8.12
CA PHE A 72 -0.57 0.39 7.13
C PHE A 72 -0.32 -1.03 7.60
N SER A 73 0.79 -1.28 8.29
CA SER A 73 1.05 -2.63 8.78
C SER A 73 0.01 -3.05 9.82
N ALA A 74 -0.49 -2.10 10.58
CA ALA A 74 -1.45 -2.40 11.64
C ALA A 74 -2.83 -2.71 11.08
N ILE A 75 -3.23 -2.05 9.99
CA ILE A 75 -4.56 -2.25 9.47
C ILE A 75 -4.62 -3.28 8.36
N ALA A 76 -3.49 -3.73 7.86
CA ALA A 76 -3.46 -4.63 6.74
C ALA A 76 -3.97 -6.01 7.10
N ASP A 77 -4.61 -6.65 6.13
CA ASP A 77 -4.97 -8.04 6.27
C ASP A 77 -3.86 -8.79 5.55
N TRP A 78 -3.01 -9.43 6.31
CA TRP A 78 -1.81 -10.03 5.74
C TRP A 78 -2.09 -11.40 5.15
N VAL A 79 -1.54 -11.64 3.97
CA VAL A 79 -1.70 -12.93 3.33
C VAL A 79 -0.33 -13.46 2.94
N GLU A 80 -0.28 -14.77 2.72
CA GLU A 80 0.94 -15.38 2.33
C GLU A 80 0.88 -15.66 0.86
N LEU A 81 1.91 -15.28 0.13
CA LEU A 81 1.96 -15.58 -1.27
C LEU A 81 2.82 -16.80 -1.45
N ASN A 82 2.32 -17.77 -2.18
CA ASN A 82 3.16 -18.89 -2.47
C ASN A 82 2.97 -19.18 -3.94
N ASP A 83 3.73 -20.08 -4.47
CA ASP A 83 3.71 -20.32 -5.87
C ASP A 83 2.39 -20.72 -6.40
N ASP A 84 1.67 -21.46 -5.64
CA ASP A 84 0.40 -21.87 -6.09
C ASP A 84 -0.61 -20.83 -6.09
N ALA A 85 -0.52 -19.90 -5.25
CA ALA A 85 -1.53 -18.92 -5.09
C ALA A 85 -1.17 -17.69 -5.78
N LEU A 86 -0.75 -17.70 -6.94
CA LEU A 86 -0.45 -16.61 -7.58
C LEU A 86 -1.46 -15.74 -7.86
N PRO A 87 -1.35 -14.70 -7.71
CA PRO A 87 -2.31 -13.79 -7.83
C PRO A 87 -2.48 -13.43 -9.10
N VAL A 88 -3.01 -13.33 -9.36
CA VAL A 88 -3.33 -12.97 -10.37
C VAL A 88 -3.04 -11.86 -10.67
N SER A 89 -2.80 -11.28 -10.30
CA SER A 89 -2.50 -10.27 -10.55
C SER A 89 -2.26 -9.79 -11.18
N SER A 90 -2.22 -9.84 -11.42
CA SER A 90 -2.09 -9.39 -11.95
C SER A 90 -1.53 -8.58 -12.39
N ARG A 91 -0.98 -8.23 -12.45
CA ARG A 91 -0.36 -7.44 -12.79
C ARG A 91 0.45 -7.64 -13.72
N ASP A 92 0.78 -6.96 -14.29
CA ASP A 92 1.52 -6.90 -15.16
C ASP A 92 2.76 -7.17 -14.87
N PRO A 93 3.20 -7.90 -15.29
CA PRO A 93 4.38 -8.25 -14.98
C PRO A 93 5.39 -7.42 -15.35
N ASP A 94 5.33 -6.85 -16.19
CA ASP A 94 6.31 -6.17 -16.50
C ASP A 94 6.39 -5.08 -15.88
N ASP A 95 5.77 -4.93 -15.24
CA ASP A 95 5.89 -3.92 -14.62
C ASP A 95 6.71 -3.92 -13.86
#